data_6a0d496eaef690fe6d14adc37b1c1c8b
#
_entry.id   6a0d496eaef690fe6d14adc37b1c1c8b
#
_cell.length_a   1.000
_cell.length_b   1.000
_cell.length_c   1.000
_cell.angle_alpha   90.00
_cell.angle_beta   90.00
_cell.angle_gamma   90.00
#
_symmetry.space_group_name_H-M   'P 1'
#
loop_
_entity.id
_entity.type
_entity.pdbx_description
1 polymer ?
#
loop_
_entity_poly.entity_id
_entity_poly.type
_entity_poly.pdbx_seq_one_letter_code
_entity_poly.pdbx_strand_id
1 'polypeptide(L)'
;MSRYSVTLARNERDDYLAWVHELPGCYAYGTSRDQAVANVADAIDRFRDWQRAIGEDVRKEPVTFDIVEAAGAAEQTAEGSTSVLLTWDQESLTPEDWTPVERWLHHSRMEVLHILDGMRDDDLDIAAREGTRSIAKQLQHIAQVEYMYALWTFDFRSKHGLKEFLDWTRRMALERMRALAARRENHLTYAAWAGAKHPEPWTARKAARRLVYHERWHLNSIRRLLQGSRGREASGARP
;
A
#
# COMPACT_ATOMS: atom_id res chain seq x y z
N MET A 1 -15.04 -8.72 21.08
CA MET A 1 -13.61 -8.39 21.18
C MET A 1 -12.92 -8.99 19.97
N SER A 2 -12.45 -8.15 19.05
CA SER A 2 -11.80 -8.64 17.83
C SER A 2 -10.35 -9.03 18.13
N ARG A 3 -9.96 -10.22 17.72
CA ARG A 3 -8.60 -10.74 17.83
C ARG A 3 -7.99 -10.82 16.43
N TYR A 4 -6.77 -10.35 16.29
CA TYR A 4 -6.08 -10.27 15.01
C TYR A 4 -4.84 -11.15 15.00
N SER A 5 -4.53 -11.71 13.83
CA SER A 5 -3.32 -12.48 13.57
C SER A 5 -2.27 -11.57 12.94
N VAL A 6 -1.06 -11.58 13.45
CA VAL A 6 0.01 -10.68 12.99
C VAL A 6 1.26 -11.48 12.62
N THR A 7 1.75 -11.26 11.41
CA THR A 7 3.08 -11.74 10.98
C THR A 7 4.09 -10.61 11.06
N LEU A 8 5.22 -10.89 11.69
CA LEU A 8 6.39 -10.01 11.70
C LEU A 8 7.31 -10.36 10.55
N ALA A 9 7.63 -9.39 9.72
CA ALA A 9 8.62 -9.51 8.65
C ALA A 9 9.76 -8.51 8.86
N ARG A 10 11.01 -8.99 8.76
CA ARG A 10 12.22 -8.17 8.83
C ARG A 10 12.63 -7.73 7.43
N ASN A 11 12.97 -6.46 7.23
CA ASN A 11 13.49 -5.98 5.97
C ASN A 11 15.04 -6.02 5.93
N GLU A 12 15.62 -5.67 4.79
CA GLU A 12 17.09 -5.66 4.59
C GLU A 12 17.83 -4.63 5.46
N ARG A 13 17.12 -3.66 6.02
CA ARG A 13 17.68 -2.63 6.91
C ARG A 13 17.53 -2.99 8.38
N ASP A 14 17.17 -4.24 8.67
CA ASP A 14 16.86 -4.72 10.01
C ASP A 14 15.63 -4.06 10.67
N ASP A 15 14.84 -3.31 9.91
CA ASP A 15 13.56 -2.80 10.38
C ASP A 15 12.48 -3.89 10.30
N TYR A 16 11.41 -3.74 11.06
CA TYR A 16 10.32 -4.69 11.14
C TYR A 16 9.00 -4.11 10.65
N LEU A 17 8.25 -4.94 9.93
CA LEU A 17 6.86 -4.72 9.54
C LEU A 17 5.99 -5.80 10.18
N ALA A 18 4.96 -5.39 10.89
CA ALA A 18 3.95 -6.26 11.48
C ALA A 18 2.69 -6.19 10.61
N TRP A 19 2.39 -7.24 9.88
CA TRP A 19 1.25 -7.32 8.97
C TRP A 19 0.05 -7.93 9.67
N VAL A 20 -1.11 -7.27 9.58
CA VAL A 20 -2.38 -7.75 10.16
C VAL A 20 -3.16 -8.51 9.11
N HIS A 21 -3.41 -9.79 9.33
CA HIS A 21 -4.00 -10.69 8.33
C HIS A 21 -5.44 -10.30 7.97
N GLU A 22 -6.29 -10.07 8.97
CA GLU A 22 -7.71 -9.78 8.80
C GLU A 22 -7.98 -8.37 8.25
N LEU A 23 -6.93 -7.54 8.18
CA LEU A 23 -6.98 -6.19 7.64
C LEU A 23 -5.94 -6.01 6.54
N PRO A 24 -6.13 -6.57 5.33
CA PRO A 24 -5.21 -6.42 4.21
C PRO A 24 -4.80 -4.97 3.96
N GLY A 25 -3.49 -4.70 4.06
CA GLY A 25 -2.94 -3.34 3.96
C GLY A 25 -2.74 -2.63 5.30
N CYS A 26 -3.24 -3.17 6.41
CA CYS A 26 -2.89 -2.71 7.75
C CYS A 26 -1.51 -3.25 8.15
N TYR A 27 -0.62 -2.36 8.57
CA TYR A 27 0.69 -2.74 9.07
C TYR A 27 1.19 -1.78 10.15
N ALA A 28 2.06 -2.28 11.01
CA ALA A 28 2.87 -1.46 11.90
C ALA A 28 4.34 -1.54 11.50
N TYR A 29 5.07 -0.47 11.70
CA TYR A 29 6.51 -0.36 11.43
C TYR A 29 7.27 -0.13 12.73
N GLY A 30 8.48 -0.66 12.81
CA GLY A 30 9.42 -0.38 13.88
C GLY A 30 10.86 -0.61 13.46
N THR A 31 11.80 0.16 14.00
CA THR A 31 13.25 -0.05 13.82
C THR A 31 13.76 -1.22 14.65
N SER A 32 12.90 -1.83 15.47
CA SER A 32 13.12 -3.07 16.18
C SER A 32 11.85 -3.90 16.21
N ARG A 33 11.99 -5.20 16.49
CA ARG A 33 10.87 -6.13 16.67
C ARG A 33 9.88 -5.60 17.72
N ASP A 34 10.37 -5.21 18.87
CA ASP A 34 9.53 -4.79 19.99
C ASP A 34 8.77 -3.49 19.68
N GLN A 35 9.41 -2.57 18.96
CA GLN A 35 8.77 -1.34 18.52
C GLN A 35 7.67 -1.64 17.49
N ALA A 36 7.91 -2.53 16.52
CA ALA A 36 6.88 -2.90 15.56
C ALA A 36 5.68 -3.54 16.27
N VAL A 37 5.91 -4.44 17.22
CA VAL A 37 4.85 -5.07 18.03
C VAL A 37 4.10 -4.03 18.87
N ALA A 38 4.80 -3.12 19.54
CA ALA A 38 4.17 -2.07 20.34
C ALA A 38 3.24 -1.17 19.49
N ASN A 39 3.56 -0.97 18.21
CA ASN A 39 2.80 -0.13 17.29
C ASN A 39 1.59 -0.83 16.64
N VAL A 40 1.39 -2.15 16.84
CA VAL A 40 0.32 -2.91 16.17
C VAL A 40 -1.06 -2.40 16.55
N ALA A 41 -1.34 -2.24 17.85
CA ALA A 41 -2.66 -1.83 18.31
C ALA A 41 -3.06 -0.47 17.72
N ASP A 42 -2.16 0.50 17.74
CA ASP A 42 -2.37 1.82 17.15
C ASP A 42 -2.57 1.75 15.63
N ALA A 43 -1.86 0.86 14.94
CA ALA A 43 -2.03 0.68 13.50
C ALA A 43 -3.41 0.12 13.17
N ILE A 44 -3.88 -0.87 13.93
CA ILE A 44 -5.22 -1.45 13.80
C ILE A 44 -6.28 -0.38 14.07
N ASP A 45 -6.15 0.39 15.16
CA ASP A 45 -7.12 1.43 15.51
C ASP A 45 -7.19 2.51 14.42
N ARG A 46 -6.05 2.98 13.89
CA ARG A 46 -6.03 3.92 12.76
C ARG A 46 -6.67 3.34 11.50
N PHE A 47 -6.48 2.06 11.23
CA PHE A 47 -7.11 1.41 10.07
C PHE A 47 -8.63 1.30 10.26
N ARG A 48 -9.08 0.92 11.45
CA ARG A 48 -10.51 0.88 11.82
C ARG A 48 -11.17 2.26 11.80
N ASP A 49 -10.45 3.31 12.25
CA ASP A 49 -10.92 4.70 12.14
C ASP A 49 -11.10 5.10 10.67
N TRP A 50 -10.19 4.73 9.81
CA TRP A 50 -10.33 4.95 8.39
C TRP A 50 -11.51 4.16 7.80
N GLN A 51 -11.70 2.88 8.16
CA GLN A 51 -12.86 2.10 7.74
C GLN A 51 -14.18 2.79 8.13
N ARG A 52 -14.28 3.31 9.36
CA ARG A 52 -15.44 4.08 9.79
C ARG A 52 -15.62 5.36 8.99
N ALA A 53 -14.54 6.07 8.70
CA ALA A 53 -14.58 7.30 7.90
C ALA A 53 -15.10 7.08 6.47
N ILE A 54 -14.89 5.88 5.92
CA ILE A 54 -15.45 5.50 4.61
C ILE A 54 -16.81 4.80 4.70
N GLY A 55 -17.47 4.84 5.87
CA GLY A 55 -18.84 4.39 6.07
C GLY A 55 -18.99 2.91 6.45
N GLU A 56 -17.90 2.21 6.85
CA GLU A 56 -18.02 0.83 7.34
C GLU A 56 -18.49 0.77 8.80
N ASP A 57 -19.34 -0.20 9.10
CA ASP A 57 -19.79 -0.47 10.47
C ASP A 57 -18.73 -1.26 11.26
N VAL A 58 -17.73 -0.54 11.74
CA VAL A 58 -16.63 -1.11 12.53
C VAL A 58 -16.79 -0.68 13.99
N ARG A 59 -17.03 -1.66 14.86
CA ARG A 59 -17.23 -1.43 16.29
C ARG A 59 -15.95 -0.90 16.96
N LYS A 60 -16.15 0.05 17.89
CA LYS A 60 -15.08 0.49 18.80
C LYS A 60 -14.98 -0.51 19.95
N GLU A 61 -14.02 -1.37 19.91
CA GLU A 61 -13.71 -2.35 20.94
C GLU A 61 -12.20 -2.47 21.12
N PRO A 62 -11.71 -2.92 22.28
CA PRO A 62 -10.29 -3.10 22.50
C PRO A 62 -9.65 -4.02 21.46
N VAL A 63 -8.47 -3.65 21.00
CA VAL A 63 -7.67 -4.44 20.07
C VAL A 63 -6.90 -5.52 20.85
N THR A 64 -7.01 -6.77 20.40
CA THR A 64 -6.11 -7.84 20.81
C THR A 64 -5.53 -8.53 19.59
N PHE A 65 -4.28 -8.99 19.69
CA PHE A 65 -3.63 -9.67 18.59
C PHE A 65 -2.63 -10.71 19.08
N ASP A 66 -2.34 -11.65 18.20
CA ASP A 66 -1.30 -12.66 18.39
C ASP A 66 -0.24 -12.55 17.32
N ILE A 67 1.00 -12.73 17.69
CA ILE A 67 2.08 -12.92 16.72
C ILE A 67 2.07 -14.39 16.31
N VAL A 68 1.62 -14.67 15.09
CA VAL A 68 1.45 -16.04 14.58
C VAL A 68 2.62 -16.52 13.74
N GLU A 69 3.40 -15.59 13.19
CA GLU A 69 4.55 -15.92 12.35
C GLU A 69 5.63 -14.83 12.49
N ALA A 70 6.89 -15.22 12.36
CA ALA A 70 8.02 -14.31 12.20
C ALA A 70 8.85 -14.75 10.98
N ALA A 71 8.66 -14.07 9.86
CA ALA A 71 9.39 -14.34 8.64
C ALA A 71 10.82 -13.77 8.72
N GLY A 72 11.83 -14.60 8.45
CA GLY A 72 13.24 -14.22 8.46
C GLY A 72 13.65 -13.39 7.23
N ALA A 73 14.79 -12.67 7.37
CA ALA A 73 15.36 -11.88 6.26
C ALA A 73 15.80 -12.73 5.05
N ALA A 74 16.01 -14.04 5.22
CA ALA A 74 16.56 -14.93 4.19
C ALA A 74 15.60 -15.20 3.02
N GLU A 75 14.30 -14.86 3.15
CA GLU A 75 13.33 -15.02 2.07
C GLU A 75 13.05 -13.71 1.31
N GLN A 76 13.83 -12.66 1.57
CA GLN A 76 13.64 -11.36 0.95
C GLN A 76 14.43 -11.27 -0.36
N THR A 77 13.71 -10.87 -1.38
CA THR A 77 14.32 -10.54 -2.67
C THR A 77 15.05 -9.21 -2.61
N ALA A 78 16.15 -9.11 -3.36
CA ALA A 78 17.02 -7.94 -3.45
C ALA A 78 16.26 -6.62 -3.67
N GLU A 79 16.83 -5.52 -3.17
CA GLU A 79 16.45 -4.14 -3.39
C GLU A 79 15.35 -3.53 -2.48
N GLY A 80 15.43 -3.77 -1.16
CA GLY A 80 14.64 -2.98 -0.18
C GLY A 80 13.14 -3.24 -0.26
N SER A 81 12.73 -4.34 -0.86
CA SER A 81 11.34 -4.75 -0.98
C SER A 81 10.84 -5.30 0.34
N THR A 82 9.83 -4.66 0.92
CA THR A 82 9.05 -5.18 2.05
C THR A 82 8.09 -6.29 1.64
N SER A 83 8.33 -6.97 0.53
CA SER A 83 7.40 -7.90 -0.11
C SER A 83 7.72 -9.36 0.21
N VAL A 84 7.86 -9.66 1.49
CA VAL A 84 7.93 -11.05 1.96
C VAL A 84 6.63 -11.78 1.60
N LEU A 85 6.76 -13.03 1.14
CA LEU A 85 5.61 -13.94 1.03
C LEU A 85 5.31 -14.51 2.43
N LEU A 86 4.19 -14.12 2.99
CA LEU A 86 3.73 -14.62 4.28
C LEU A 86 3.05 -15.99 4.10
N THR A 87 3.06 -16.84 5.12
CA THR A 87 2.32 -18.12 5.08
C THR A 87 0.84 -17.88 4.77
N TRP A 88 0.25 -16.82 5.33
CA TRP A 88 -1.11 -16.40 5.04
C TRP A 88 -1.34 -16.03 3.56
N ASP A 89 -0.35 -15.46 2.86
CA ASP A 89 -0.47 -15.12 1.44
C ASP A 89 -0.65 -16.37 0.54
N GLN A 90 -0.33 -17.56 1.04
CA GLN A 90 -0.47 -18.83 0.31
C GLN A 90 -1.89 -19.41 0.38
N GLU A 91 -2.77 -18.84 1.19
CA GLU A 91 -4.19 -19.20 1.22
C GLU A 91 -4.90 -18.66 -0.03
N SER A 92 -5.95 -19.36 -0.44
CA SER A 92 -6.80 -18.92 -1.56
C SER A 92 -7.50 -17.60 -1.21
N LEU A 93 -7.45 -16.63 -2.12
CA LEU A 93 -8.25 -15.41 -2.04
C LEU A 93 -9.67 -15.72 -2.52
N THR A 94 -10.65 -15.68 -1.62
CA THR A 94 -12.06 -15.89 -1.97
C THR A 94 -12.71 -14.59 -2.45
N PRO A 95 -13.88 -14.64 -3.14
CA PRO A 95 -14.66 -13.43 -3.45
C PRO A 95 -15.08 -12.65 -2.21
N GLU A 96 -15.34 -13.35 -1.10
CA GLU A 96 -15.70 -12.76 0.20
C GLU A 96 -14.52 -11.97 0.78
N ASP A 97 -13.29 -12.49 0.70
CA ASP A 97 -12.07 -11.80 1.10
C ASP A 97 -11.77 -10.59 0.20
N TRP A 98 -12.07 -10.71 -1.10
CA TRP A 98 -11.78 -9.67 -2.08
C TRP A 98 -12.74 -8.47 -1.98
N THR A 99 -14.01 -8.70 -1.70
CA THR A 99 -15.05 -7.64 -1.68
C THR A 99 -14.69 -6.45 -0.78
N PRO A 100 -14.28 -6.62 0.48
CA PRO A 100 -13.86 -5.48 1.30
C PRO A 100 -12.60 -4.80 0.75
N VAL A 101 -11.63 -5.56 0.26
CA VAL A 101 -10.39 -5.01 -0.32
C VAL A 101 -10.69 -4.13 -1.53
N GLU A 102 -11.59 -4.57 -2.42
CA GLU A 102 -11.99 -3.78 -3.58
C GLU A 102 -12.63 -2.45 -3.18
N ARG A 103 -13.51 -2.47 -2.17
CA ARG A 103 -14.13 -1.26 -1.62
C ARG A 103 -13.07 -0.32 -1.01
N TRP A 104 -12.12 -0.85 -0.25
CA TRP A 104 -11.02 -0.07 0.32
C TRP A 104 -10.14 0.55 -0.75
N LEU A 105 -9.84 -0.19 -1.81
CA LEU A 105 -9.09 0.33 -2.95
C LEU A 105 -9.84 1.45 -3.66
N HIS A 106 -11.17 1.33 -3.81
CA HIS A 106 -11.99 2.39 -4.38
C HIS A 106 -11.91 3.67 -3.53
N HIS A 107 -12.15 3.58 -2.23
CA HIS A 107 -12.10 4.73 -1.33
C HIS A 107 -10.70 5.35 -1.26
N SER A 108 -9.66 4.53 -1.15
CA SER A 108 -8.27 5.01 -1.17
C SER A 108 -7.95 5.78 -2.45
N ARG A 109 -8.42 5.31 -3.61
CA ARG A 109 -8.27 6.02 -4.89
C ARG A 109 -9.02 7.35 -4.89
N MET A 110 -10.24 7.39 -4.35
CA MET A 110 -10.99 8.65 -4.23
C MET A 110 -10.25 9.67 -3.36
N GLU A 111 -9.60 9.24 -2.28
CA GLU A 111 -8.75 10.11 -1.46
C GLU A 111 -7.56 10.67 -2.26
N VAL A 112 -6.88 9.82 -3.05
CA VAL A 112 -5.77 10.27 -3.93
C VAL A 112 -6.25 11.31 -4.93
N LEU A 113 -7.36 11.04 -5.61
CA LEU A 113 -7.92 11.95 -6.60
C LEU A 113 -8.38 13.28 -5.97
N HIS A 114 -9.00 13.23 -4.79
CA HIS A 114 -9.39 14.45 -4.07
C HIS A 114 -8.19 15.32 -3.69
N ILE A 115 -7.10 14.71 -3.22
CA ILE A 115 -5.86 15.44 -2.94
C ILE A 115 -5.31 16.04 -4.22
N LEU A 116 -5.27 15.28 -5.31
CA LEU A 116 -4.77 15.74 -6.60
C LEU A 116 -5.60 16.89 -7.17
N ASP A 117 -6.92 16.89 -6.98
CA ASP A 117 -7.81 18.00 -7.38
C ASP A 117 -7.50 19.31 -6.65
N GLY A 118 -7.10 19.22 -5.39
CA GLY A 118 -6.74 20.38 -4.57
C GLY A 118 -5.31 20.92 -4.81
N MET A 119 -4.49 20.25 -5.64
CA MET A 119 -3.12 20.65 -5.93
C MET A 119 -3.04 21.66 -7.06
N ARG A 120 -2.02 22.50 -7.02
CA ARG A 120 -1.51 23.27 -8.18
C ARG A 120 -0.53 22.38 -8.95
N ASP A 121 -0.28 22.68 -10.22
CA ASP A 121 0.68 21.92 -11.02
C ASP A 121 2.10 21.96 -10.42
N ASP A 122 2.51 23.10 -9.88
CA ASP A 122 3.82 23.26 -9.21
C ASP A 122 3.98 22.39 -7.97
N ASP A 123 2.90 22.01 -7.29
CA ASP A 123 2.95 21.12 -6.12
C ASP A 123 3.42 19.70 -6.50
N LEU A 124 3.27 19.30 -7.76
CA LEU A 124 3.69 17.99 -8.26
C LEU A 124 5.21 17.76 -8.20
N ASP A 125 5.99 18.84 -8.21
CA ASP A 125 7.45 18.77 -8.12
C ASP A 125 7.99 18.73 -6.68
N ILE A 126 7.11 18.88 -5.67
CA ILE A 126 7.52 18.84 -4.26
C ILE A 126 8.10 17.47 -3.93
N ALA A 127 9.31 17.47 -3.37
CA ALA A 127 9.98 16.28 -2.83
C ALA A 127 10.41 16.53 -1.37
N ALA A 128 10.56 15.48 -0.56
CA ALA A 128 10.97 15.62 0.85
C ALA A 128 12.38 16.18 0.97
N ARG A 129 13.27 15.80 0.07
CA ARG A 129 14.66 16.25 -0.05
C ARG A 129 15.16 15.94 -1.47
N GLU A 130 16.26 16.55 -1.85
CA GLU A 130 16.93 16.23 -3.11
C GLU A 130 17.22 14.71 -3.22
N GLY A 131 17.04 14.15 -4.41
CA GLY A 131 17.20 12.71 -4.69
C GLY A 131 16.03 11.82 -4.25
N THR A 132 15.00 12.35 -3.56
CA THR A 132 13.78 11.61 -3.26
C THR A 132 12.71 11.79 -4.33
N ARG A 133 11.70 10.90 -4.35
CA ARG A 133 10.59 11.03 -5.31
C ARG A 133 9.75 12.27 -5.02
N SER A 134 9.50 13.08 -6.03
CA SER A 134 8.47 14.14 -5.98
C SER A 134 7.06 13.53 -5.89
N ILE A 135 6.06 14.37 -5.64
CA ILE A 135 4.65 13.93 -5.62
C ILE A 135 4.27 13.29 -6.95
N ALA A 136 4.59 13.91 -8.09
CA ALA A 136 4.34 13.33 -9.41
C ALA A 136 4.96 11.93 -9.55
N LYS A 137 6.22 11.76 -9.16
CA LYS A 137 6.91 10.47 -9.21
C LYS A 137 6.30 9.43 -8.26
N GLN A 138 5.75 9.84 -7.12
CA GLN A 138 5.04 8.93 -6.21
C GLN A 138 3.71 8.47 -6.83
N LEU A 139 2.93 9.38 -7.42
CA LEU A 139 1.67 9.06 -8.10
C LEU A 139 1.90 8.13 -9.30
N GLN A 140 2.93 8.42 -10.11
CA GLN A 140 3.35 7.53 -11.20
C GLN A 140 3.70 6.14 -10.67
N HIS A 141 4.46 6.07 -9.58
CA HIS A 141 4.86 4.79 -9.00
C HIS A 141 3.69 3.99 -8.45
N ILE A 142 2.68 4.63 -7.84
CA ILE A 142 1.42 3.97 -7.47
C ILE A 142 0.80 3.29 -8.70
N ALA A 143 0.62 4.04 -9.77
CA ALA A 143 0.03 3.53 -11.00
C ALA A 143 0.90 2.45 -11.68
N GLN A 144 2.23 2.61 -11.67
CA GLN A 144 3.17 1.64 -12.24
C GLN A 144 3.11 0.28 -11.57
N VAL A 145 2.99 0.25 -10.25
CA VAL A 145 2.87 -1.00 -9.49
C VAL A 145 1.56 -1.71 -9.78
N GLU A 146 0.50 -0.97 -10.09
CA GLU A 146 -0.76 -1.54 -10.50
C GLU A 146 -0.69 -2.15 -11.89
N TYR A 147 0.02 -1.49 -12.78
CA TYR A 147 0.16 -2.00 -14.14
C TYR A 147 1.47 -1.55 -14.82
N MET A 148 2.46 -2.43 -14.80
CA MET A 148 3.84 -2.13 -15.19
C MET A 148 4.10 -1.73 -16.65
N TYR A 149 3.17 -1.93 -17.56
CA TYR A 149 3.47 -1.81 -18.98
C TYR A 149 2.74 -0.69 -19.73
N ALA A 150 1.89 0.08 -19.06
CA ALA A 150 1.06 1.07 -19.72
C ALA A 150 1.63 2.49 -19.76
N LEU A 151 2.87 2.63 -19.36
CA LEU A 151 3.51 3.91 -19.08
C LEU A 151 3.66 4.87 -20.25
N TRP A 152 3.67 4.35 -21.48
CA TRP A 152 4.22 5.08 -22.62
C TRP A 152 3.22 6.04 -23.30
N THR A 153 1.95 5.99 -22.89
CA THR A 153 0.86 6.73 -23.57
C THR A 153 0.29 7.90 -22.77
N PHE A 154 0.72 8.12 -21.54
CA PHE A 154 0.16 9.14 -20.66
C PHE A 154 1.10 10.32 -20.45
N ASP A 155 0.55 11.54 -20.40
CA ASP A 155 1.30 12.74 -20.04
C ASP A 155 1.44 12.86 -18.51
N PHE A 156 2.56 12.39 -17.98
CA PHE A 156 2.87 12.45 -16.55
C PHE A 156 3.32 13.83 -16.04
N ARG A 157 3.38 14.83 -16.92
CA ARG A 157 3.77 16.21 -16.55
C ARG A 157 2.55 17.07 -16.26
N SER A 158 1.35 16.58 -16.54
CA SER A 158 0.11 17.29 -16.27
C SER A 158 -0.73 16.56 -15.22
N LYS A 159 -1.47 17.35 -14.46
CA LYS A 159 -2.46 16.84 -13.49
C LYS A 159 -3.54 15.99 -14.19
N HIS A 160 -3.96 16.36 -15.39
CA HIS A 160 -4.95 15.64 -16.17
C HIS A 160 -4.44 14.24 -16.56
N GLY A 161 -3.28 14.15 -17.18
CA GLY A 161 -2.71 12.86 -17.60
C GLY A 161 -2.40 11.94 -16.42
N LEU A 162 -1.98 12.48 -15.25
CA LEU A 162 -1.82 11.70 -14.04
C LEU A 162 -3.15 11.10 -13.54
N LYS A 163 -4.25 11.87 -13.58
CA LYS A 163 -5.58 11.36 -13.22
C LYS A 163 -6.03 10.25 -14.16
N GLU A 164 -5.91 10.47 -15.47
CA GLU A 164 -6.29 9.48 -16.47
C GLU A 164 -5.53 8.18 -16.28
N PHE A 165 -4.22 8.25 -16.04
CA PHE A 165 -3.39 7.07 -15.82
C PHE A 165 -3.75 6.33 -14.54
N LEU A 166 -3.94 7.03 -13.43
CA LEU A 166 -4.34 6.44 -12.15
C LEU A 166 -5.70 5.72 -12.26
N ASP A 167 -6.67 6.33 -12.94
CA ASP A 167 -7.99 5.74 -13.12
C ASP A 167 -7.95 4.52 -14.05
N TRP A 168 -7.22 4.60 -15.15
CA TRP A 168 -7.06 3.51 -16.08
C TRP A 168 -6.38 2.29 -15.43
N THR A 169 -5.25 2.50 -14.74
CA THR A 169 -4.51 1.41 -14.08
C THR A 169 -5.34 0.74 -12.99
N ARG A 170 -6.12 1.52 -12.23
CA ARG A 170 -7.02 0.97 -11.22
C ARG A 170 -8.09 0.07 -11.83
N ARG A 171 -8.74 0.49 -12.90
CA ARG A 171 -9.75 -0.33 -13.58
C ARG A 171 -9.16 -1.67 -14.03
N MET A 172 -7.99 -1.64 -14.66
CA MET A 172 -7.28 -2.85 -15.09
C MET A 172 -6.90 -3.76 -13.92
N ALA A 173 -6.38 -3.19 -12.84
CA ALA A 173 -6.02 -3.95 -11.64
C ALA A 173 -7.23 -4.62 -11.00
N LEU A 174 -8.35 -3.91 -10.84
CA LEU A 174 -9.57 -4.46 -10.26
C LEU A 174 -10.16 -5.58 -11.11
N GLU A 175 -10.24 -5.41 -12.43
CA GLU A 175 -10.69 -6.46 -13.35
C GLU A 175 -9.85 -7.73 -13.24
N ARG A 176 -8.50 -7.56 -13.20
CA ARG A 176 -7.59 -8.68 -13.06
C ARG A 176 -7.74 -9.39 -11.73
N MET A 177 -7.88 -8.65 -10.64
CA MET A 177 -8.03 -9.22 -9.30
C MET A 177 -9.37 -9.94 -9.13
N ARG A 178 -10.47 -9.42 -9.67
CA ARG A 178 -11.76 -10.14 -9.70
C ARG A 178 -11.63 -11.47 -10.44
N ALA A 179 -10.98 -11.47 -11.61
CA ALA A 179 -10.75 -12.69 -12.37
C ALA A 179 -9.87 -13.70 -11.60
N LEU A 180 -8.87 -13.23 -10.85
CA LEU A 180 -8.04 -14.09 -10.01
C LEU A 180 -8.82 -14.64 -8.81
N ALA A 181 -9.62 -13.82 -8.12
CA ALA A 181 -10.42 -14.25 -6.97
C ALA A 181 -11.45 -15.33 -7.34
N ALA A 182 -11.94 -15.32 -8.58
CA ALA A 182 -12.87 -16.32 -9.09
C ALA A 182 -12.22 -17.69 -9.41
N ARG A 183 -10.88 -17.81 -9.40
CA ARG A 183 -10.19 -19.06 -9.72
C ARG A 183 -9.99 -19.93 -8.48
N ARG A 184 -10.20 -21.25 -8.60
CA ARG A 184 -9.96 -22.20 -7.50
C ARG A 184 -8.49 -22.30 -7.07
N GLU A 185 -7.56 -22.05 -8.01
CA GLU A 185 -6.12 -22.21 -7.82
C GLU A 185 -5.38 -20.86 -7.64
N ASN A 186 -6.06 -19.85 -7.09
CA ASN A 186 -5.48 -18.52 -6.91
C ASN A 186 -4.44 -18.44 -5.79
N HIS A 187 -4.28 -19.51 -5.02
CA HIS A 187 -3.22 -19.68 -4.00
C HIS A 187 -1.86 -20.06 -4.62
N LEU A 188 -1.85 -20.51 -5.87
CA LEU A 188 -0.58 -20.88 -6.53
C LEU A 188 0.28 -19.64 -6.73
N THR A 189 1.58 -19.80 -6.45
CA THR A 189 2.56 -18.75 -6.69
C THR A 189 2.87 -18.59 -8.16
N TYR A 190 3.08 -17.36 -8.58
CA TYR A 190 3.64 -17.03 -9.89
C TYR A 190 4.81 -16.07 -9.70
N ALA A 191 5.81 -16.16 -10.58
CA ALA A 191 6.91 -15.23 -10.56
C ALA A 191 6.49 -13.92 -11.23
N ALA A 192 6.52 -12.82 -10.47
CA ALA A 192 6.45 -11.50 -11.06
C ALA A 192 7.86 -11.10 -11.52
N TRP A 193 7.94 -10.26 -12.57
CA TRP A 193 9.20 -9.73 -13.10
C TRP A 193 10.02 -10.78 -13.80
N ALA A 194 9.44 -11.40 -14.83
CA ALA A 194 10.19 -12.29 -15.74
C ALA A 194 11.42 -11.54 -16.27
N GLY A 195 12.62 -12.00 -15.90
CA GLY A 195 13.90 -11.37 -16.23
C GLY A 195 14.62 -10.70 -15.04
N ALA A 196 14.01 -10.58 -13.87
CA ALA A 196 14.72 -10.20 -12.66
C ALA A 196 15.70 -11.32 -12.23
N LYS A 197 16.88 -10.96 -11.70
CA LYS A 197 17.84 -11.92 -11.15
C LYS A 197 17.22 -12.81 -10.07
N HIS A 198 16.23 -12.31 -9.36
CA HIS A 198 15.50 -13.01 -8.32
C HIS A 198 14.00 -12.74 -8.52
N PRO A 199 13.26 -13.64 -9.20
CA PRO A 199 11.83 -13.50 -9.36
C PRO A 199 11.14 -13.59 -8.00
N GLU A 200 10.33 -12.59 -7.69
CA GLU A 200 9.58 -12.53 -6.45
C GLU A 200 8.33 -13.42 -6.56
N PRO A 201 8.08 -14.34 -5.59
CA PRO A 201 6.87 -15.15 -5.58
C PRO A 201 5.65 -14.30 -5.20
N TRP A 202 4.59 -14.42 -5.99
CA TRP A 202 3.33 -13.71 -5.80
C TRP A 202 2.13 -14.66 -5.80
N THR A 203 1.17 -14.37 -4.94
CA THR A 203 -0.16 -14.98 -4.93
C THR A 203 -1.22 -13.91 -5.11
N ALA A 204 -2.47 -14.30 -5.40
CA ALA A 204 -3.57 -13.34 -5.49
C ALA A 204 -3.78 -12.59 -4.16
N ARG A 205 -3.66 -13.29 -3.02
CA ARG A 205 -3.80 -12.69 -1.68
C ARG A 205 -2.67 -11.70 -1.39
N LYS A 206 -1.41 -12.04 -1.72
CA LYS A 206 -0.29 -11.10 -1.62
C LYS A 206 -0.52 -9.86 -2.48
N ALA A 207 -1.00 -10.01 -3.73
CA ALA A 207 -1.30 -8.89 -4.61
C ALA A 207 -2.39 -7.96 -4.01
N ALA A 208 -3.47 -8.53 -3.48
CA ALA A 208 -4.54 -7.76 -2.83
C ALA A 208 -3.99 -6.93 -1.65
N ARG A 209 -3.26 -7.56 -0.74
CA ARG A 209 -2.62 -6.90 0.40
C ARG A 209 -1.68 -5.77 -0.04
N ARG A 210 -0.85 -6.02 -1.05
CA ARG A 210 0.15 -5.07 -1.54
C ARG A 210 -0.47 -3.87 -2.24
N LEU A 211 -1.56 -4.04 -2.97
CA LEU A 211 -2.26 -2.93 -3.61
C LEU A 211 -2.74 -1.90 -2.57
N VAL A 212 -3.41 -2.36 -1.50
CA VAL A 212 -3.88 -1.45 -0.43
C VAL A 212 -2.72 -0.80 0.31
N TYR A 213 -1.75 -1.62 0.78
CA TYR A 213 -0.59 -1.11 1.50
C TYR A 213 0.15 -0.03 0.72
N HIS A 214 0.49 -0.32 -0.54
CA HIS A 214 1.35 0.52 -1.36
C HIS A 214 0.73 1.90 -1.61
N GLU A 215 -0.54 1.94 -2.01
CA GLU A 215 -1.23 3.20 -2.25
C GLU A 215 -1.36 4.02 -0.95
N ARG A 216 -1.76 3.40 0.16
CA ARG A 216 -1.89 4.10 1.44
C ARG A 216 -0.55 4.63 1.96
N TRP A 217 0.53 3.88 1.78
CA TRP A 217 1.86 4.33 2.15
C TRP A 217 2.27 5.60 1.38
N HIS A 218 2.06 5.62 0.05
CA HIS A 218 2.35 6.79 -0.77
C HIS A 218 1.41 7.96 -0.47
N LEU A 219 0.12 7.73 -0.27
CA LEU A 219 -0.84 8.76 0.11
C LEU A 219 -0.41 9.48 1.40
N ASN A 220 0.03 8.74 2.41
CA ASN A 220 0.54 9.33 3.66
C ASN A 220 1.84 10.12 3.43
N SER A 221 2.71 9.68 2.52
CA SER A 221 3.91 10.41 2.14
C SER A 221 3.56 11.73 1.46
N ILE A 222 2.63 11.73 0.49
CA ILE A 222 2.16 12.91 -0.23
C ILE A 222 1.55 13.93 0.73
N ARG A 223 0.69 13.49 1.66
CA ARG A 223 0.09 14.36 2.68
C ARG A 223 1.15 15.10 3.52
N ARG A 224 2.21 14.37 3.95
CA ARG A 224 3.33 14.99 4.71
C ARG A 224 4.10 16.03 3.89
N LEU A 225 4.35 15.75 2.60
CA LEU A 225 5.03 16.69 1.71
C LEU A 225 4.24 18.00 1.56
N LEU A 226 2.93 17.89 1.32
CA LEU A 226 2.04 19.07 1.18
C LEU A 226 1.95 19.89 2.47
N GLN A 227 1.86 19.22 3.63
CA GLN A 227 1.85 19.92 4.93
C GLN A 227 3.17 20.67 5.17
N GLY A 228 4.30 20.04 4.88
CA GLY A 228 5.62 20.64 5.02
C GLY A 228 5.84 21.83 4.06
N SER A 229 5.33 21.77 2.82
CA SER A 229 5.39 22.85 1.86
C SER A 229 4.56 24.05 2.32
N ARG A 230 3.30 23.85 2.68
CA ARG A 230 2.40 24.91 3.14
C ARG A 230 2.89 25.58 4.46
N GLY A 231 3.51 24.80 5.35
CA GLY A 231 4.14 25.35 6.55
C GLY A 231 5.31 26.27 6.26
N ARG A 232 6.13 25.99 5.24
CA ARG A 232 7.22 26.85 4.78
C ARG A 232 6.73 28.14 4.11
N GLU A 233 5.70 28.05 3.25
CA GLU A 233 5.06 29.22 2.64
C GLU A 233 4.48 30.16 3.71
N ALA A 234 3.82 29.63 4.73
CA ALA A 234 3.26 30.41 5.84
C ALA A 234 4.34 31.08 6.71
N SER A 235 5.52 30.48 6.84
CA SER A 235 6.66 31.03 7.61
C SER A 235 7.52 32.01 6.81
N GLY A 236 7.23 32.27 5.51
CA GLY A 236 8.00 33.15 4.67
C GLY A 236 9.39 32.64 4.27
N ALA A 237 9.74 31.41 4.62
CA ALA A 237 10.98 30.76 4.24
C ALA A 237 10.87 30.30 2.77
N ARG A 238 11.44 31.09 1.84
CA ARG A 238 11.71 30.62 0.46
C ARG A 238 12.94 29.70 0.47
N PRO A 239 12.99 28.70 -0.44
CA PRO A 239 14.15 27.82 -0.57
C PRO A 239 15.42 28.56 -0.95
#